data_03a87c51485fdd249da7f78e69fbd623
#
_entry.id   03a87c51485fdd249da7f78e69fbd623
#
_cell.length_a   1.000
_cell.length_b   1.000
_cell.length_c   1.000
_cell.angle_alpha   90.00
_cell.angle_beta   90.00
_cell.angle_gamma   90.00
#
_symmetry.space_group_name_H-M   'P 1'
#
loop_
_entity.id
_entity.type
_entity.pdbx_description
1 polymer ?
#
loop_
_entity_poly.entity_id
_entity_poly.type
_entity_poly.pdbx_seq_one_letter_code
_entity_poly.pdbx_strand_id
1 'polypeptide(L)'
;MKSPLLPLILLAGLTARALLCAEEESFDFETLRFHAKQLAAEPYHPRSNQVPEFLRRLTYDEHRRIQFNPDRTWWRNERLPFQLQFFHPGFVIDHTVQIHELIGRKTRPIEFKRSLFSYDHLNLSGSIPDTMGFAGFRVLYDLNKPGDEFGAFLGASYFRFLCPKAIYGLSARGLAINTAEPGGEEFPVFEEFWVQKPAADAHELVVFALLDSPSVAGAYRFVLQPGHETVVVVRAAIYRRTDVTVVGLAPLTSMFWHGENSRTTHGDFRPEVHDSDGLLIQRGSGQWLWRPLSNPDKMRVASFADENPRGFGLLQRDRNFDHYQDLEANYHARPNVWVEPVGNWGVGAVRLVEIPTPDETSDNIVAFWVPANPLPANEAFEFEYRLHWSLEAGKRPPAGFVAATRLSDVQKQPGLTRFLVEFEGPYLSSRQVDATIEPVLTVGEGAAVVPETLTLQKNPNNETWRATFAVKPDGTGRPVELRCFLRKEPHVLTETWSYLWSP
;
A
#
# COMPACT_ATOMS: atom_id res chain seq x y z
N MET A 1 -80.26 58.69 19.27
CA MET A 1 -80.01 57.93 18.05
C MET A 1 -78.83 56.97 18.37
N LYS A 2 -79.06 55.69 18.21
CA LYS A 2 -78.34 54.56 18.74
C LYS A 2 -77.05 54.24 17.89
N SER A 3 -75.89 54.22 18.49
CA SER A 3 -74.70 53.58 17.93
C SER A 3 -74.64 52.12 18.33
N PRO A 4 -74.29 51.21 17.46
CA PRO A 4 -74.04 49.82 17.87
C PRO A 4 -72.51 49.55 18.20
N LEU A 5 -72.35 48.91 19.32
CA LEU A 5 -71.06 48.31 19.73
C LEU A 5 -70.70 47.12 18.82
N LEU A 6 -69.43 47.07 18.35
CA LEU A 6 -68.80 45.90 17.73
C LEU A 6 -68.01 45.11 18.81
N PRO A 7 -68.13 43.79 18.84
CA PRO A 7 -67.32 43.01 19.75
C PRO A 7 -65.95 42.73 19.17
N LEU A 8 -64.91 42.93 20.01
CA LEU A 8 -63.50 42.62 19.76
C LEU A 8 -63.31 41.11 19.93
N ILE A 9 -63.05 40.40 18.82
CA ILE A 9 -62.66 38.97 18.87
C ILE A 9 -61.15 38.90 19.09
N LEU A 10 -60.71 38.41 20.28
CA LEU A 10 -59.35 38.10 20.62
C LEU A 10 -58.94 36.75 19.93
N LEU A 11 -58.14 36.80 18.86
CA LEU A 11 -57.57 35.64 18.21
C LEU A 11 -56.27 35.25 18.97
N ALA A 12 -56.35 34.24 19.85
CA ALA A 12 -55.22 33.64 20.49
C ALA A 12 -54.46 32.75 19.46
N GLY A 13 -53.39 33.30 18.90
CA GLY A 13 -52.50 32.55 18.03
C GLY A 13 -51.66 31.54 18.85
N LEU A 14 -52.03 30.28 18.85
CA LEU A 14 -51.14 29.19 19.25
C LEU A 14 -50.03 29.03 18.20
N THR A 15 -48.87 29.60 18.47
CA THR A 15 -47.67 29.25 17.76
C THR A 15 -47.21 27.85 18.22
N ALA A 16 -47.60 26.82 17.49
CA ALA A 16 -46.99 25.49 17.60
C ALA A 16 -45.52 25.61 17.11
N ARG A 17 -44.59 25.69 18.05
CA ARG A 17 -43.19 25.43 17.78
C ARG A 17 -43.09 23.95 17.43
N ALA A 18 -43.08 23.67 16.13
CA ALA A 18 -42.59 22.38 15.65
C ALA A 18 -41.10 22.24 16.10
N LEU A 19 -40.86 21.46 17.15
CA LEU A 19 -39.53 20.87 17.38
C LEU A 19 -39.28 19.97 16.18
N LEU A 20 -38.56 20.50 15.17
CA LEU A 20 -37.79 19.62 14.27
C LEU A 20 -36.79 18.88 15.17
N CYS A 21 -37.12 17.67 15.60
CA CYS A 21 -36.13 16.69 15.90
C CYS A 21 -35.36 16.51 14.59
N ALA A 22 -34.12 17.06 14.50
CA ALA A 22 -33.20 16.61 13.52
C ALA A 22 -33.05 15.09 13.80
N GLU A 23 -33.59 14.26 12.92
CA GLU A 23 -33.28 12.85 12.93
C GLU A 23 -31.75 12.78 12.87
N GLU A 24 -31.13 12.29 13.95
CA GLU A 24 -29.70 12.01 13.94
C GLU A 24 -29.44 11.07 12.77
N GLU A 25 -28.79 11.58 11.74
CA GLU A 25 -28.57 10.87 10.49
C GLU A 25 -27.77 9.60 10.79
N SER A 26 -28.40 8.47 10.54
CA SER A 26 -27.86 7.14 10.83
C SER A 26 -26.73 6.85 9.87
N PHE A 27 -25.48 6.77 10.34
CA PHE A 27 -24.29 6.54 9.53
C PHE A 27 -24.04 5.06 9.25
N ASP A 28 -23.78 4.73 7.98
CA ASP A 28 -23.28 3.45 7.50
C ASP A 28 -22.52 3.62 6.17
N PHE A 29 -22.11 2.52 5.53
CA PHE A 29 -21.39 2.57 4.26
C PHE A 29 -22.23 3.18 3.13
N GLU A 30 -23.56 2.97 3.12
CA GLU A 30 -24.43 3.54 2.09
C GLU A 30 -24.59 5.07 2.26
N THR A 31 -24.64 5.55 3.50
CA THR A 31 -24.60 6.98 3.80
C THR A 31 -23.28 7.59 3.30
N LEU A 32 -22.14 6.92 3.55
CA LEU A 32 -20.83 7.39 3.08
C LEU A 32 -20.74 7.39 1.54
N ARG A 33 -21.28 6.36 0.87
CA ARG A 33 -21.37 6.31 -0.59
C ARG A 33 -22.17 7.49 -1.16
N PHE A 34 -23.27 7.82 -0.50
CA PHE A 34 -24.08 8.96 -0.89
C PHE A 34 -23.30 10.28 -0.76
N HIS A 35 -22.56 10.48 0.34
CA HIS A 35 -21.69 11.65 0.53
C HIS A 35 -20.60 11.71 -0.56
N ALA A 36 -19.90 10.61 -0.84
CA ALA A 36 -18.88 10.57 -1.87
C ALA A 36 -19.47 10.88 -3.27
N LYS A 37 -20.68 10.40 -3.57
CA LYS A 37 -21.37 10.70 -4.83
C LYS A 37 -21.73 12.19 -4.95
N GLN A 38 -22.20 12.80 -3.88
CA GLN A 38 -22.50 14.24 -3.85
C GLN A 38 -21.22 15.06 -4.05
N LEU A 39 -20.15 14.70 -3.32
CA LEU A 39 -18.87 15.36 -3.41
C LEU A 39 -18.27 15.29 -4.82
N ALA A 40 -18.39 14.14 -5.50
CA ALA A 40 -17.96 13.99 -6.89
C ALA A 40 -18.76 14.83 -7.89
N ALA A 41 -20.00 15.19 -7.57
CA ALA A 41 -20.86 16.03 -8.41
C ALA A 41 -20.51 17.52 -8.31
N GLU A 42 -19.75 17.91 -7.31
CA GLU A 42 -19.32 19.30 -7.07
C GLU A 42 -17.89 19.52 -7.61
N PRO A 43 -17.52 20.77 -8.00
CA PRO A 43 -16.13 21.10 -8.29
C PRO A 43 -15.22 20.77 -7.10
N TYR A 44 -14.02 20.30 -7.38
CA TYR A 44 -13.04 20.05 -6.32
C TYR A 44 -12.62 21.36 -5.65
N HIS A 45 -12.68 21.36 -4.34
CA HIS A 45 -12.24 22.47 -3.49
C HIS A 45 -11.06 21.98 -2.63
N PRO A 46 -9.82 22.33 -2.99
CA PRO A 46 -8.67 21.98 -2.15
C PRO A 46 -8.89 22.54 -0.75
N ARG A 47 -8.72 21.72 0.27
CA ARG A 47 -8.73 22.22 1.64
C ARG A 47 -7.60 23.23 1.80
N SER A 48 -7.94 24.44 2.26
CA SER A 48 -6.95 25.45 2.59
C SER A 48 -6.02 24.93 3.68
N ASN A 49 -4.73 25.30 3.59
CA ASN A 49 -3.71 25.02 4.61
C ASN A 49 -4.24 25.37 6.01
N GLN A 50 -4.74 24.39 6.73
CA GLN A 50 -5.25 24.56 8.10
C GLN A 50 -4.10 24.50 9.13
N VAL A 51 -2.93 24.04 8.70
CA VAL A 51 -1.75 23.89 9.54
C VAL A 51 -0.96 25.21 9.56
N PRO A 52 -0.77 25.83 10.73
CA PRO A 52 0.00 27.06 10.86
C PRO A 52 1.40 26.94 10.27
N GLU A 53 1.88 28.03 9.64
CA GLU A 53 3.15 28.03 8.92
C GLU A 53 4.35 27.65 9.79
N PHE A 54 4.36 28.06 11.08
CA PHE A 54 5.43 27.71 12.00
C PHE A 54 5.53 26.20 12.26
N LEU A 55 4.42 25.44 12.17
CA LEU A 55 4.43 23.98 12.27
C LEU A 55 4.93 23.32 10.97
N ARG A 56 4.60 23.88 9.82
CA ARG A 56 5.08 23.40 8.51
C ARG A 56 6.58 23.64 8.31
N ARG A 57 7.16 24.64 9.00
CA ARG A 57 8.59 24.95 8.97
C ARG A 57 9.43 24.14 9.95
N LEU A 58 8.82 23.28 10.78
CA LEU A 58 9.58 22.40 11.66
C LEU A 58 10.47 21.46 10.83
N THR A 59 11.64 21.18 11.35
CA THR A 59 12.49 20.10 10.84
C THR A 59 11.89 18.75 11.23
N TYR A 60 12.34 17.68 10.59
CA TYR A 60 11.95 16.32 10.97
C TYR A 60 12.23 16.05 12.47
N ASP A 61 13.41 16.42 12.97
CA ASP A 61 13.79 16.21 14.36
C ASP A 61 12.95 17.01 15.37
N GLU A 62 12.51 18.20 14.99
CA GLU A 62 11.59 18.99 15.79
C GLU A 62 10.18 18.38 15.79
N HIS A 63 9.67 18.02 14.61
CA HIS A 63 8.32 17.46 14.49
C HIS A 63 8.18 16.12 15.22
N ARG A 64 9.18 15.22 15.17
CA ARG A 64 9.16 13.93 15.87
C ARG A 64 9.14 14.05 17.40
N ARG A 65 9.48 15.22 17.96
CA ARG A 65 9.39 15.51 19.40
C ARG A 65 7.97 15.86 19.85
N ILE A 66 7.06 16.16 18.92
CA ILE A 66 5.64 16.31 19.23
C ILE A 66 5.05 14.92 19.33
N GLN A 67 4.76 14.49 20.56
CA GLN A 67 4.29 13.13 20.83
C GLN A 67 2.88 13.14 21.41
N PHE A 68 2.06 12.20 20.98
CA PHE A 68 0.75 11.99 21.58
C PHE A 68 0.91 11.52 23.04
N ASN A 69 0.13 12.07 23.95
CA ASN A 69 0.16 11.67 25.37
C ASN A 69 -0.49 10.29 25.56
N PRO A 70 0.28 9.25 25.94
CA PRO A 70 -0.25 7.89 26.09
C PRO A 70 -1.41 7.77 27.09
N ASP A 71 -1.49 8.67 28.09
CA ASP A 71 -2.59 8.66 29.05
C ASP A 71 -3.91 9.17 28.48
N ARG A 72 -3.86 9.77 27.29
CA ARG A 72 -5.01 10.25 26.52
C ARG A 72 -5.42 9.30 25.40
N THR A 73 -4.83 8.11 25.32
CA THR A 73 -5.19 7.09 24.33
C THR A 73 -6.69 6.81 24.37
N TRP A 74 -7.32 6.92 23.21
CA TRP A 74 -8.77 6.76 23.07
C TRP A 74 -9.16 5.32 23.38
N TRP A 75 -10.23 5.10 24.15
CA TRP A 75 -10.74 3.83 24.66
C TRP A 75 -9.85 3.11 25.70
N ARG A 76 -8.72 3.66 26.10
CA ARG A 76 -7.83 3.07 27.14
C ARG A 76 -8.55 2.84 28.46
N ASN A 77 -9.30 3.84 28.93
CA ASN A 77 -10.03 3.75 30.21
C ASN A 77 -11.17 2.72 30.16
N GLU A 78 -11.67 2.42 28.99
CA GLU A 78 -12.69 1.41 28.76
C GLU A 78 -12.09 0.02 28.57
N ARG A 79 -10.76 -0.09 28.48
CA ARG A 79 -9.99 -1.33 28.28
C ARG A 79 -10.44 -2.12 27.06
N LEU A 80 -10.76 -1.40 25.96
CA LEU A 80 -11.14 -2.05 24.73
C LEU A 80 -9.92 -2.66 24.03
N PRO A 81 -10.07 -3.74 23.24
CA PRO A 81 -8.96 -4.44 22.60
C PRO A 81 -8.23 -3.59 21.54
N PHE A 82 -8.95 -2.68 20.91
CA PHE A 82 -8.38 -1.69 20.00
C PHE A 82 -8.42 -0.32 20.66
N GLN A 83 -7.33 0.45 20.50
CA GLN A 83 -7.22 1.80 21.03
C GLN A 83 -6.64 2.72 19.95
N LEU A 84 -6.87 4.04 20.06
CA LEU A 84 -6.40 4.99 19.06
C LEU A 84 -5.49 6.05 19.70
N GLN A 85 -4.47 6.43 18.93
CA GLN A 85 -3.67 7.63 19.17
C GLN A 85 -3.60 8.43 17.87
N PHE A 86 -3.45 9.74 17.98
CA PHE A 86 -3.56 10.63 16.84
C PHE A 86 -2.20 11.24 16.50
N PHE A 87 -1.98 11.55 15.22
CA PHE A 87 -0.78 12.22 14.75
C PHE A 87 -1.00 13.73 14.68
N HIS A 88 0.04 14.46 15.07
CA HIS A 88 0.06 15.91 14.99
C HIS A 88 0.47 16.37 13.59
N PRO A 89 -0.25 17.31 12.95
CA PRO A 89 0.17 17.86 11.68
C PRO A 89 1.37 18.80 11.83
N GLY A 90 2.15 18.95 10.79
CA GLY A 90 3.37 19.75 10.73
C GLY A 90 4.45 19.15 9.84
N PHE A 91 5.58 19.81 9.68
CA PHE A 91 6.64 19.42 8.77
C PHE A 91 6.09 19.26 7.34
N VAL A 92 6.17 18.06 6.73
CA VAL A 92 5.62 17.77 5.39
C VAL A 92 4.12 17.45 5.41
N ILE A 93 3.51 17.31 6.60
CA ILE A 93 2.08 16.99 6.73
C ILE A 93 1.32 18.30 6.94
N ASP A 94 0.87 18.88 5.86
CA ASP A 94 0.21 20.19 5.80
C ASP A 94 -1.33 20.08 5.72
N HIS A 95 -1.87 18.87 5.63
CA HIS A 95 -3.29 18.57 5.60
C HIS A 95 -3.75 17.98 6.93
N THR A 96 -4.99 18.26 7.29
CA THR A 96 -5.63 17.67 8.46
C THR A 96 -6.83 16.83 8.04
N VAL A 97 -7.09 15.80 8.81
CA VAL A 97 -8.25 14.91 8.65
C VAL A 97 -9.22 15.10 9.79
N GLN A 98 -10.50 14.89 9.52
CA GLN A 98 -11.52 14.79 10.56
C GLN A 98 -11.67 13.33 10.98
N ILE A 99 -11.81 13.10 12.28
CA ILE A 99 -11.95 11.74 12.82
C ILE A 99 -13.19 11.71 13.73
N HIS A 100 -14.03 10.72 13.50
CA HIS A 100 -15.26 10.51 14.24
C HIS A 100 -15.24 9.13 14.90
N GLU A 101 -15.74 9.07 16.12
CA GLU A 101 -16.13 7.81 16.76
C GLU A 101 -17.54 7.44 16.28
N LEU A 102 -17.72 6.18 15.86
CA LEU A 102 -19.03 5.66 15.48
C LEU A 102 -19.53 4.69 16.57
N ILE A 103 -20.61 5.02 17.24
CA ILE A 103 -21.24 4.21 18.30
C ILE A 103 -22.58 3.69 17.75
N GLY A 104 -22.62 2.42 17.40
CA GLY A 104 -23.74 1.88 16.62
C GLY A 104 -23.82 2.55 15.25
N ARG A 105 -24.79 3.43 15.05
CA ARG A 105 -24.95 4.25 13.82
C ARG A 105 -24.85 5.77 14.08
N LYS A 106 -24.49 6.15 15.29
CA LYS A 106 -24.33 7.56 15.69
C LYS A 106 -22.88 7.99 15.62
N THR A 107 -22.63 9.12 15.00
CA THR A 107 -21.30 9.71 14.85
C THR A 107 -21.04 10.74 15.94
N ARG A 108 -19.81 10.76 16.46
CA ARG A 108 -19.32 11.77 17.40
C ARG A 108 -17.94 12.25 16.94
N PRO A 109 -17.71 13.54 16.69
CA PRO A 109 -16.39 14.04 16.32
C PRO A 109 -15.40 13.84 17.46
N ILE A 110 -14.18 13.45 17.11
CA ILE A 110 -13.03 13.43 18.03
C ILE A 110 -12.28 14.75 17.81
N GLU A 111 -12.47 15.68 18.72
CA GLU A 111 -11.90 17.01 18.62
C GLU A 111 -10.41 17.01 18.88
N PHE A 112 -9.65 17.72 18.05
CA PHE A 112 -8.26 18.04 18.32
C PHE A 112 -8.20 18.93 19.57
N LYS A 113 -7.30 18.58 20.51
CA LYS A 113 -6.96 19.43 21.66
C LYS A 113 -5.46 19.42 21.83
N ARG A 114 -4.88 20.60 21.97
CA ARG A 114 -3.46 20.76 22.23
C ARG A 114 -2.97 19.90 23.40
N SER A 115 -3.79 19.72 24.44
CA SER A 115 -3.48 18.90 25.61
C SER A 115 -3.38 17.39 25.34
N LEU A 116 -3.73 16.93 24.13
CA LEU A 116 -3.52 15.55 23.72
C LEU A 116 -2.05 15.23 23.39
N PHE A 117 -1.21 16.27 23.26
CA PHE A 117 0.18 16.14 22.83
C PHE A 117 1.15 16.73 23.84
N SER A 118 2.35 16.16 23.88
CA SER A 118 3.54 16.73 24.51
C SER A 118 4.39 17.41 23.46
N TYR A 119 4.93 18.58 23.77
CA TYR A 119 5.72 19.39 22.83
C TYR A 119 7.19 19.52 23.24
N ASP A 120 7.65 18.70 24.13
CA ASP A 120 9.03 18.57 24.62
C ASP A 120 9.99 19.72 24.22
N HIS A 121 10.11 20.75 25.06
CA HIS A 121 10.99 21.92 24.91
C HIS A 121 10.79 22.76 23.64
N LEU A 122 9.78 22.48 22.79
CA LEU A 122 9.54 23.27 21.57
C LEU A 122 8.80 24.59 21.84
N ASN A 123 8.29 24.82 23.04
CA ASN A 123 7.55 26.03 23.44
C ASN A 123 6.44 26.47 22.45
N LEU A 124 5.83 25.52 21.74
CA LEU A 124 4.79 25.76 20.74
C LEU A 124 3.38 25.85 21.31
N SER A 125 3.21 25.47 22.58
CA SER A 125 1.90 25.29 23.20
C SER A 125 1.00 26.54 23.17
N GLY A 126 1.55 27.73 23.21
CA GLY A 126 0.79 28.97 23.16
C GLY A 126 0.27 29.38 21.77
N SER A 127 0.81 28.79 20.72
CA SER A 127 0.53 29.17 19.33
C SER A 127 -0.39 28.19 18.57
N ILE A 128 -0.69 27.01 19.14
CA ILE A 128 -1.44 25.95 18.47
C ILE A 128 -2.94 26.10 18.73
N PRO A 129 -3.77 26.24 17.67
CA PRO A 129 -5.23 26.31 17.82
C PRO A 129 -5.82 24.97 18.25
N ASP A 130 -6.80 24.99 19.15
CA ASP A 130 -7.56 23.77 19.53
C ASP A 130 -8.52 23.27 18.42
N THR A 131 -8.62 24.00 17.31
CA THR A 131 -9.50 23.66 16.16
C THR A 131 -8.72 23.09 14.97
N MET A 132 -7.44 22.74 15.15
CA MET A 132 -6.56 22.45 14.01
C MET A 132 -6.88 21.13 13.30
N GLY A 133 -7.33 20.09 13.96
CA GLY A 133 -7.48 18.75 13.39
C GLY A 133 -6.21 17.89 13.52
N PHE A 134 -6.28 16.63 13.05
CA PHE A 134 -5.20 15.64 13.15
C PHE A 134 -4.56 15.40 11.78
N ALA A 135 -3.31 14.93 11.77
CA ALA A 135 -2.67 14.45 10.53
C ALA A 135 -3.13 13.05 10.13
N GLY A 136 -3.68 12.31 11.06
CA GLY A 136 -4.09 10.93 10.93
C GLY A 136 -4.14 10.26 12.29
N PHE A 137 -4.17 8.92 12.30
CA PHE A 137 -4.21 8.17 13.55
C PHE A 137 -3.52 6.82 13.40
N ARG A 138 -3.10 6.27 14.55
CA ARG A 138 -2.63 4.91 14.68
C ARG A 138 -3.57 4.09 15.55
N VAL A 139 -3.65 2.82 15.23
CA VAL A 139 -4.40 1.82 15.96
C VAL A 139 -3.43 1.02 16.82
N LEU A 140 -3.73 0.88 18.10
CA LEU A 140 -3.02 0.02 19.01
C LEU A 140 -3.81 -1.28 19.21
N TYR A 141 -3.09 -2.38 19.31
CA TYR A 141 -3.62 -3.72 19.61
C TYR A 141 -2.52 -4.56 20.27
N ASP A 142 -2.89 -5.54 21.08
CA ASP A 142 -1.94 -6.43 21.76
C ASP A 142 -1.35 -7.48 20.79
N LEU A 143 -0.51 -7.02 19.85
CA LEU A 143 0.03 -7.85 18.77
C LEU A 143 1.18 -8.74 19.26
N ASN A 144 2.22 -8.16 19.88
CA ASN A 144 3.35 -8.86 20.49
C ASN A 144 3.42 -8.59 21.99
N LYS A 145 2.99 -7.40 22.41
CA LYS A 145 2.92 -6.95 23.80
C LYS A 145 1.72 -6.00 23.96
N PRO A 146 1.27 -5.77 25.19
CA PRO A 146 0.16 -4.86 25.44
C PRO A 146 0.38 -3.46 24.85
N GLY A 147 -0.60 -2.98 24.07
CA GLY A 147 -0.62 -1.65 23.51
C GLY A 147 0.38 -1.44 22.36
N ASP A 148 0.79 -2.49 21.65
CA ASP A 148 1.60 -2.36 20.43
C ASP A 148 0.90 -1.52 19.36
N GLU A 149 1.68 -0.77 18.60
CA GLU A 149 1.20 -0.17 17.37
C GLU A 149 0.91 -1.28 16.35
N PHE A 150 -0.35 -1.34 15.90
CA PHE A 150 -0.85 -2.35 14.98
C PHE A 150 -0.89 -1.83 13.54
N GLY A 151 -1.22 -0.55 13.37
CA GLY A 151 -1.26 0.08 12.06
C GLY A 151 -1.58 1.56 12.14
N ALA A 152 -1.45 2.24 11.01
CA ALA A 152 -1.63 3.68 10.91
C ALA A 152 -2.26 4.10 9.59
N PHE A 153 -3.04 5.18 9.64
CA PHE A 153 -3.50 5.98 8.51
C PHE A 153 -2.85 7.35 8.61
N LEU A 154 -1.96 7.70 7.69
CA LEU A 154 -1.18 8.94 7.74
C LEU A 154 -0.72 9.36 6.36
N GLY A 155 -1.02 10.61 5.97
CA GLY A 155 -0.60 11.22 4.72
C GLY A 155 -1.42 10.78 3.51
N ALA A 156 -1.97 11.72 2.74
CA ALA A 156 -2.83 11.46 1.59
C ALA A 156 -3.81 10.30 1.86
N SER A 157 -3.72 9.21 1.09
CA SER A 157 -4.54 8.01 1.34
C SER A 157 -3.71 6.79 1.77
N TYR A 158 -2.54 7.02 2.36
CA TYR A 158 -1.64 5.95 2.80
C TYR A 158 -2.11 5.28 4.10
N PHE A 159 -1.88 3.98 4.17
CA PHE A 159 -2.05 3.20 5.39
C PHE A 159 -1.06 2.04 5.44
N ARG A 160 -0.70 1.62 6.65
CA ARG A 160 0.28 0.57 6.93
C ARG A 160 -0.20 -0.28 8.09
N PHE A 161 0.07 -1.58 8.03
CA PHE A 161 -0.23 -2.49 9.13
C PHE A 161 0.96 -3.40 9.44
N LEU A 162 0.95 -3.96 10.64
CA LEU A 162 1.96 -4.89 11.14
C LEU A 162 1.32 -6.25 11.39
N CYS A 163 2.09 -7.30 11.16
CA CYS A 163 1.85 -8.63 11.72
C CYS A 163 2.81 -8.87 12.89
N PRO A 164 2.65 -9.94 13.67
CA PRO A 164 3.56 -10.24 14.78
C PRO A 164 5.03 -10.26 14.35
N LYS A 165 5.90 -9.62 15.14
CA LYS A 165 7.36 -9.48 14.94
C LYS A 165 7.77 -8.63 13.74
N ALA A 166 6.85 -8.11 12.95
CA ALA A 166 7.16 -7.22 11.84
C ALA A 166 7.46 -5.80 12.34
N ILE A 167 8.19 -5.06 11.54
CA ILE A 167 8.35 -3.61 11.63
C ILE A 167 7.78 -2.95 10.37
N TYR A 168 7.54 -1.65 10.42
CA TYR A 168 7.02 -0.94 9.23
C TYR A 168 8.00 -0.99 8.06
N GLY A 169 7.46 -1.33 6.89
CA GLY A 169 8.09 -1.27 5.59
C GLY A 169 7.16 -0.61 4.58
N LEU A 170 6.78 -1.35 3.54
CA LEU A 170 5.92 -0.85 2.48
C LEU A 170 4.55 -0.37 3.00
N SER A 171 3.90 0.45 2.16
CA SER A 171 2.57 1.02 2.42
C SER A 171 1.56 0.53 1.39
N ALA A 172 0.26 0.60 1.76
CA ALA A 172 -0.83 0.61 0.80
C ALA A 172 -1.42 2.03 0.69
N ARG A 173 -2.10 2.30 -0.42
CA ARG A 173 -2.83 3.55 -0.66
C ARG A 173 -4.29 3.26 -1.01
N GLY A 174 -5.18 4.23 -0.79
CA GLY A 174 -6.57 4.10 -1.20
C GLY A 174 -6.70 3.93 -2.71
N LEU A 175 -6.11 4.83 -3.49
CA LEU A 175 -6.16 4.81 -4.95
C LEU A 175 -4.89 5.44 -5.53
N ALA A 176 -4.49 4.99 -6.74
CA ALA A 176 -3.47 5.63 -7.55
C ALA A 176 -4.11 6.26 -8.78
N ILE A 177 -3.80 7.52 -9.07
CA ILE A 177 -4.33 8.23 -10.24
C ILE A 177 -3.18 8.79 -11.05
N ASN A 178 -3.11 8.41 -12.32
CA ASN A 178 -2.10 8.86 -13.27
C ASN A 178 -0.65 8.65 -12.80
N THR A 179 -0.42 7.62 -11.98
CA THR A 179 0.93 7.28 -11.51
C THR A 179 1.83 6.92 -12.69
N ALA A 180 2.97 7.60 -12.79
CA ALA A 180 3.94 7.51 -13.89
C ALA A 180 3.44 7.99 -15.26
N GLU A 181 2.33 8.72 -15.31
CA GLU A 181 1.85 9.35 -16.55
C GLU A 181 2.51 10.73 -16.78
N PRO A 182 2.69 11.15 -18.04
CA PRO A 182 3.38 12.42 -18.36
C PRO A 182 2.73 13.67 -17.75
N GLY A 183 1.44 13.64 -17.46
CA GLY A 183 0.68 14.73 -16.84
C GLY A 183 0.92 14.92 -15.34
N GLY A 184 1.66 14.01 -14.73
CA GLY A 184 1.89 13.95 -13.29
C GLY A 184 0.87 13.11 -12.54
N GLU A 185 1.28 12.65 -11.37
CA GLU A 185 0.45 11.84 -10.48
C GLU A 185 -0.50 12.74 -9.67
N GLU A 186 -1.72 12.29 -9.49
CA GLU A 186 -2.68 12.85 -8.55
C GLU A 186 -2.73 11.97 -7.30
N PHE A 187 -2.66 12.61 -6.12
CA PHE A 187 -2.71 11.92 -4.84
C PHE A 187 -4.06 12.15 -4.16
N PRO A 188 -5.03 11.22 -4.28
CA PRO A 188 -6.26 11.29 -3.51
C PRO A 188 -6.00 11.26 -2.02
N VAL A 189 -6.78 12.02 -1.26
CA VAL A 189 -6.61 12.20 0.19
C VAL A 189 -7.81 11.62 0.93
N PHE A 190 -7.57 10.90 2.02
CA PHE A 190 -8.63 10.63 2.99
C PHE A 190 -8.88 11.88 3.81
N GLU A 191 -10.07 12.44 3.64
CA GLU A 191 -10.50 13.69 4.24
C GLU A 191 -11.13 13.49 5.62
N GLU A 192 -11.86 12.40 5.77
CA GLU A 192 -12.65 12.09 6.94
C GLU A 192 -12.62 10.60 7.25
N PHE A 193 -12.59 10.27 8.55
CA PHE A 193 -12.64 8.90 9.05
C PHE A 193 -13.73 8.71 10.09
N TRP A 194 -14.41 7.58 10.05
CA TRP A 194 -15.31 7.11 11.11
C TRP A 194 -14.80 5.77 11.62
N VAL A 195 -14.40 5.75 12.88
CA VAL A 195 -13.87 4.55 13.52
C VAL A 195 -14.94 3.96 14.42
N GLN A 196 -15.41 2.77 14.08
CA GLN A 196 -16.46 2.09 14.85
C GLN A 196 -15.89 1.69 16.21
N LYS A 197 -16.58 2.11 17.29
CA LYS A 197 -16.21 1.72 18.64
C LYS A 197 -16.32 0.20 18.77
N PRO A 198 -15.21 -0.52 19.10
CA PRO A 198 -15.24 -1.97 19.18
C PRO A 198 -15.96 -2.44 20.44
N ALA A 199 -16.53 -3.64 20.41
CA ALA A 199 -16.98 -4.34 21.60
C ALA A 199 -15.77 -4.78 22.46
N ALA A 200 -16.00 -5.11 23.74
CA ALA A 200 -14.94 -5.51 24.65
C ALA A 200 -14.25 -6.84 24.24
N ASP A 201 -14.91 -7.66 23.46
CA ASP A 201 -14.45 -8.95 22.92
C ASP A 201 -14.19 -8.89 21.40
N ALA A 202 -14.06 -7.70 20.82
CA ALA A 202 -13.89 -7.54 19.38
C ALA A 202 -12.53 -8.10 18.91
N HIS A 203 -12.57 -8.85 17.81
CA HIS A 203 -11.40 -9.38 17.12
C HIS A 203 -11.09 -8.61 15.82
N GLU A 204 -11.89 -7.61 15.50
CA GLU A 204 -11.71 -6.75 14.33
C GLU A 204 -12.11 -5.30 14.65
N LEU A 205 -11.54 -4.37 13.91
CA LEU A 205 -11.91 -2.96 13.97
C LEU A 205 -12.41 -2.50 12.60
N VAL A 206 -13.57 -1.84 12.55
CA VAL A 206 -14.12 -1.27 11.33
C VAL A 206 -13.79 0.23 11.27
N VAL A 207 -13.24 0.64 10.11
CA VAL A 207 -12.94 2.04 9.80
C VAL A 207 -13.60 2.38 8.46
N PHE A 208 -14.27 3.52 8.41
CA PHE A 208 -14.75 4.11 7.16
C PHE A 208 -13.92 5.35 6.83
N ALA A 209 -13.74 5.63 5.55
CA ALA A 209 -13.02 6.82 5.10
C ALA A 209 -13.67 7.44 3.86
N LEU A 210 -13.76 8.77 3.85
CA LEU A 210 -14.12 9.56 2.68
C LEU A 210 -12.84 10.00 1.97
N LEU A 211 -12.73 9.63 0.71
CA LEU A 211 -11.60 10.02 -0.16
C LEU A 211 -12.04 11.14 -1.10
N ASP A 212 -11.19 12.13 -1.29
CA ASP A 212 -11.41 13.21 -2.25
C ASP A 212 -10.14 13.56 -3.03
N SER A 213 -10.35 14.03 -4.27
CA SER A 213 -9.29 14.52 -5.16
C SER A 213 -9.88 15.29 -6.34
N PRO A 214 -9.06 15.99 -7.15
CA PRO A 214 -9.51 16.69 -8.35
C PRO A 214 -10.35 15.83 -9.31
N SER A 215 -10.03 14.56 -9.46
CA SER A 215 -10.64 13.69 -10.46
C SER A 215 -11.71 12.75 -9.92
N VAL A 216 -11.69 12.42 -8.63
CA VAL A 216 -12.60 11.44 -8.03
C VAL A 216 -12.96 11.78 -6.58
N ALA A 217 -14.10 11.26 -6.12
CA ALA A 217 -14.39 11.09 -4.70
C ALA A 217 -14.71 9.61 -4.43
N GLY A 218 -14.49 9.13 -3.20
CA GLY A 218 -14.64 7.72 -2.88
C GLY A 218 -15.07 7.44 -1.45
N ALA A 219 -15.85 6.38 -1.29
CA ALA A 219 -16.23 5.82 -0.01
C ALA A 219 -15.45 4.53 0.22
N TYR A 220 -14.79 4.41 1.37
CA TYR A 220 -14.01 3.25 1.76
C TYR A 220 -14.52 2.65 3.07
N ARG A 221 -14.50 1.33 3.16
CA ARG A 221 -14.70 0.58 4.38
C ARG A 221 -13.54 -0.39 4.55
N PHE A 222 -12.87 -0.31 5.69
CA PHE A 222 -11.79 -1.20 6.10
C PHE A 222 -12.27 -2.08 7.26
N VAL A 223 -11.98 -3.36 7.21
CA VAL A 223 -12.09 -4.28 8.35
C VAL A 223 -10.70 -4.76 8.68
N LEU A 224 -10.20 -4.37 9.84
CA LEU A 224 -8.84 -4.64 10.30
C LEU A 224 -8.87 -5.87 11.20
N GLN A 225 -8.22 -6.94 10.79
CA GLN A 225 -8.21 -8.22 11.48
C GLN A 225 -6.77 -8.61 11.86
N PRO A 226 -6.33 -8.30 13.09
CA PRO A 226 -5.04 -8.75 13.57
C PRO A 226 -5.01 -10.27 13.78
N GLY A 227 -3.85 -10.89 13.54
CA GLY A 227 -3.65 -12.32 13.68
C GLY A 227 -2.20 -12.70 13.43
N HIS A 228 -1.92 -13.98 13.22
CA HIS A 228 -0.61 -14.45 12.75
C HIS A 228 -0.21 -13.77 11.42
N GLU A 229 -1.17 -13.61 10.56
CA GLU A 229 -1.20 -12.73 9.40
C GLU A 229 -2.22 -11.62 9.70
N THR A 230 -1.89 -10.38 9.45
CA THR A 230 -2.86 -9.29 9.53
C THR A 230 -3.60 -9.17 8.22
N VAL A 231 -4.93 -9.29 8.28
CA VAL A 231 -5.79 -9.16 7.12
C VAL A 231 -6.58 -7.86 7.19
N VAL A 232 -6.56 -7.08 6.11
CA VAL A 232 -7.40 -5.89 5.97
C VAL A 232 -8.32 -6.08 4.77
N VAL A 233 -9.62 -6.21 5.04
CA VAL A 233 -10.64 -6.24 3.98
C VAL A 233 -11.00 -4.82 3.62
N VAL A 234 -10.84 -4.47 2.35
CA VAL A 234 -11.13 -3.14 1.81
C VAL A 234 -12.26 -3.23 0.81
N ARG A 235 -13.35 -2.51 1.06
CA ARG A 235 -14.42 -2.28 0.09
C ARG A 235 -14.43 -0.80 -0.27
N ALA A 236 -14.47 -0.50 -1.56
CA ALA A 236 -14.47 0.87 -2.07
C ALA A 236 -15.54 1.09 -3.12
N ALA A 237 -16.07 2.30 -3.15
CA ALA A 237 -16.96 2.82 -4.19
C ALA A 237 -16.43 4.17 -4.65
N ILE A 238 -15.93 4.25 -5.88
CA ILE A 238 -15.33 5.46 -6.48
C ILE A 238 -16.32 6.11 -7.43
N TYR A 239 -16.45 7.41 -7.33
CA TYR A 239 -17.27 8.27 -8.19
C TYR A 239 -16.36 9.23 -8.96
N ARG A 240 -16.47 9.19 -10.28
CA ARG A 240 -15.66 10.03 -11.17
C ARG A 240 -16.19 11.46 -11.16
N ARG A 241 -15.31 12.44 -10.92
CA ARG A 241 -15.58 13.88 -11.05
C ARG A 241 -15.16 14.38 -12.43
N THR A 242 -13.99 13.99 -12.90
CA THR A 242 -13.46 14.30 -14.23
C THR A 242 -12.89 13.06 -14.88
N ASP A 243 -12.49 13.14 -16.15
CA ASP A 243 -11.84 12.04 -16.86
C ASP A 243 -10.47 11.75 -16.26
N VAL A 244 -10.17 10.45 -16.09
CA VAL A 244 -8.91 9.94 -15.58
C VAL A 244 -8.29 9.02 -16.61
N THR A 245 -7.01 9.21 -16.90
CA THR A 245 -6.29 8.38 -17.91
C THR A 245 -5.97 7.00 -17.34
N VAL A 246 -5.43 6.95 -16.11
CA VAL A 246 -5.05 5.71 -15.44
C VAL A 246 -5.55 5.71 -14.01
N VAL A 247 -6.30 4.68 -13.67
CA VAL A 247 -6.72 4.39 -12.29
C VAL A 247 -6.04 3.12 -11.83
N GLY A 248 -5.36 3.18 -10.69
CA GLY A 248 -4.72 2.04 -10.06
C GLY A 248 -5.45 1.62 -8.79
N LEU A 249 -5.91 0.36 -8.76
CA LEU A 249 -6.60 -0.24 -7.63
C LEU A 249 -5.61 -0.96 -6.72
N ALA A 250 -5.88 -0.94 -5.42
CA ALA A 250 -5.08 -1.57 -4.38
C ALA A 250 -3.57 -1.25 -4.51
N PRO A 251 -3.17 0.03 -4.59
CA PRO A 251 -1.79 0.39 -4.79
C PRO A 251 -0.94 0.03 -3.57
N LEU A 252 0.22 -0.55 -3.85
CA LEU A 252 1.29 -0.81 -2.89
C LEU A 252 2.48 0.10 -3.23
N THR A 253 3.11 0.66 -2.22
CA THR A 253 4.28 1.54 -2.37
C THR A 253 5.41 1.01 -1.49
N SER A 254 6.59 0.85 -2.06
CA SER A 254 7.76 0.25 -1.41
C SER A 254 9.05 0.96 -1.81
N MET A 255 10.16 0.55 -1.22
CA MET A 255 11.48 1.07 -1.52
C MET A 255 12.41 -0.08 -1.95
N PHE A 256 13.21 0.18 -3.00
CA PHE A 256 14.32 -0.65 -3.44
C PHE A 256 15.48 0.25 -3.88
N TRP A 257 16.56 0.28 -3.12
CA TRP A 257 17.76 1.04 -3.47
C TRP A 257 18.79 0.15 -4.16
N HIS A 258 19.21 -0.92 -3.53
CA HIS A 258 20.04 -1.97 -4.14
C HIS A 258 19.80 -3.33 -3.47
N GLY A 259 20.12 -4.39 -4.19
CA GLY A 259 20.03 -5.77 -3.72
C GLY A 259 20.99 -6.67 -4.49
N GLU A 260 20.87 -7.99 -4.33
CA GLU A 260 21.76 -9.00 -4.92
C GLU A 260 21.80 -8.98 -6.46
N ASN A 261 20.78 -8.41 -7.11
CA ASN A 261 20.68 -8.19 -8.54
C ASN A 261 21.20 -6.81 -9.00
N SER A 262 21.80 -6.04 -8.10
CA SER A 262 22.42 -4.75 -8.42
C SER A 262 23.90 -4.90 -8.74
N ARG A 263 24.42 -4.06 -9.64
CA ARG A 263 25.85 -4.03 -9.99
C ARG A 263 26.71 -3.26 -8.99
N THR A 264 26.09 -2.45 -8.15
CA THR A 264 26.74 -1.58 -7.19
C THR A 264 25.93 -1.47 -5.91
N THR A 265 26.60 -1.31 -4.80
CA THR A 265 26.01 -0.96 -3.50
C THR A 265 26.11 0.56 -3.21
N HIS A 266 26.40 1.37 -4.22
CA HIS A 266 26.54 2.83 -4.09
C HIS A 266 27.59 3.28 -3.04
N GLY A 267 28.55 2.39 -2.69
CA GLY A 267 29.55 2.62 -1.65
C GLY A 267 29.02 2.36 -0.23
N ASP A 268 27.82 1.84 -0.08
CA ASP A 268 27.26 1.41 1.20
C ASP A 268 27.89 0.08 1.65
N PHE A 269 28.02 -0.12 2.95
CA PHE A 269 28.54 -1.37 3.52
C PHE A 269 27.49 -2.49 3.56
N ARG A 270 26.22 -2.13 3.52
CA ARG A 270 25.09 -3.07 3.54
C ARG A 270 24.99 -3.75 2.17
N PRO A 271 24.98 -5.10 2.11
CA PRO A 271 24.83 -5.79 0.83
C PRO A 271 23.54 -5.47 0.09
N GLU A 272 22.44 -5.32 0.85
CA GLU A 272 21.10 -5.07 0.33
C GLU A 272 20.36 -4.02 1.15
N VAL A 273 19.61 -3.14 0.47
CA VAL A 273 18.80 -2.09 1.10
C VAL A 273 17.49 -1.98 0.33
N HIS A 274 16.44 -2.61 0.87
CA HIS A 274 15.10 -2.59 0.26
C HIS A 274 14.02 -3.09 1.23
N ASP A 275 12.80 -2.61 1.04
CA ASP A 275 11.60 -3.05 1.75
C ASP A 275 10.96 -4.28 1.13
N SER A 276 11.21 -4.50 -0.15
CA SER A 276 10.70 -5.63 -0.92
C SER A 276 11.73 -6.07 -1.97
N ASP A 277 11.91 -7.38 -2.16
CA ASP A 277 12.76 -7.97 -3.18
C ASP A 277 12.12 -7.93 -4.56
N GLY A 278 10.79 -8.12 -4.62
CA GLY A 278 10.14 -8.35 -5.88
C GLY A 278 8.62 -8.28 -5.86
N LEU A 279 8.07 -8.21 -7.04
CA LEU A 279 6.63 -8.31 -7.31
C LEU A 279 6.29 -9.76 -7.65
N LEU A 280 5.40 -10.37 -6.89
CA LEU A 280 4.79 -11.65 -7.18
C LEU A 280 3.40 -11.45 -7.77
N ILE A 281 3.06 -12.18 -8.84
CA ILE A 281 1.74 -12.16 -9.47
C ILE A 281 1.24 -13.61 -9.60
N GLN A 282 0.02 -13.86 -9.13
CA GLN A 282 -0.75 -15.05 -9.46
C GLN A 282 -1.80 -14.68 -10.49
N ARG A 283 -1.61 -15.10 -11.71
CA ARG A 283 -2.49 -14.80 -12.84
C ARG A 283 -3.82 -15.53 -12.74
N GLY A 284 -4.84 -15.01 -13.42
CA GLY A 284 -6.14 -15.67 -13.57
C GLY A 284 -6.03 -17.09 -14.14
N SER A 285 -5.07 -17.32 -15.06
CA SER A 285 -4.73 -18.64 -15.61
C SER A 285 -4.15 -19.63 -14.59
N GLY A 286 -3.73 -19.14 -13.40
CA GLY A 286 -3.03 -19.93 -12.38
C GLY A 286 -1.51 -19.90 -12.49
N GLN A 287 -0.94 -19.28 -13.53
CA GLN A 287 0.51 -19.07 -13.64
C GLN A 287 1.00 -18.13 -12.54
N TRP A 288 2.17 -18.43 -11.98
CA TRP A 288 2.90 -17.57 -11.06
C TRP A 288 4.04 -16.88 -11.79
N LEU A 289 4.24 -15.60 -11.49
CA LEU A 289 5.30 -14.78 -12.07
C LEU A 289 6.00 -14.01 -10.94
N TRP A 290 7.32 -14.06 -10.93
CA TRP A 290 8.17 -13.30 -10.04
C TRP A 290 8.99 -12.28 -10.82
N ARG A 291 8.89 -11.01 -10.44
CA ARG A 291 9.65 -9.90 -10.98
C ARG A 291 10.53 -9.31 -9.88
N PRO A 292 11.84 -9.65 -9.83
CA PRO A 292 12.78 -8.93 -8.97
C PRO A 292 12.73 -7.43 -9.23
N LEU A 293 12.76 -6.62 -8.17
CA LEU A 293 12.79 -5.16 -8.27
C LEU A 293 14.17 -4.67 -8.66
N SER A 294 14.22 -3.44 -9.15
CA SER A 294 15.46 -2.74 -9.46
C SER A 294 15.34 -1.24 -9.18
N ASN A 295 16.50 -0.59 -9.03
CA ASN A 295 16.62 0.86 -9.03
C ASN A 295 17.23 1.28 -10.37
N PRO A 296 16.42 1.67 -11.36
CA PRO A 296 16.88 1.95 -12.70
C PRO A 296 17.41 3.39 -12.82
N ASP A 297 18.25 3.67 -13.84
CA ASP A 297 18.71 5.03 -14.15
C ASP A 297 17.58 5.97 -14.64
N LYS A 298 16.51 5.39 -15.17
CA LYS A 298 15.31 6.12 -15.65
C LYS A 298 14.07 5.38 -15.20
N MET A 299 13.02 6.13 -14.91
CA MET A 299 11.72 5.56 -14.57
C MET A 299 11.30 4.48 -15.58
N ARG A 300 10.88 3.33 -15.04
CA ARG A 300 10.36 2.20 -15.81
C ARG A 300 8.93 1.89 -15.41
N VAL A 301 8.14 1.50 -16.41
CA VAL A 301 6.78 1.01 -16.22
C VAL A 301 6.66 -0.32 -16.91
N ALA A 302 6.36 -1.37 -16.16
CA ALA A 302 6.05 -2.69 -16.67
C ALA A 302 4.57 -3.00 -16.45
N SER A 303 3.90 -3.57 -17.46
CA SER A 303 2.49 -3.96 -17.39
C SER A 303 2.32 -5.44 -17.70
N PHE A 304 1.70 -6.16 -16.78
CA PHE A 304 1.44 -7.60 -16.88
C PHE A 304 -0.05 -7.80 -17.13
N ALA A 305 -0.43 -7.83 -18.42
CA ALA A 305 -1.81 -8.01 -18.84
C ALA A 305 -2.38 -9.34 -18.32
N ASP A 306 -3.59 -9.28 -17.77
CA ASP A 306 -4.30 -10.44 -17.22
C ASP A 306 -5.81 -10.24 -17.25
N GLU A 307 -6.52 -11.31 -16.94
CA GLU A 307 -7.96 -11.31 -16.71
C GLU A 307 -8.24 -12.00 -15.38
N ASN A 308 -8.97 -11.32 -14.50
CA ASN A 308 -9.33 -11.81 -13.17
C ASN A 308 -8.10 -12.33 -12.40
N PRO A 309 -7.13 -11.48 -12.07
CA PRO A 309 -5.93 -11.89 -11.35
C PRO A 309 -6.33 -12.54 -10.02
N ARG A 310 -5.64 -13.61 -9.64
CA ARG A 310 -5.85 -14.24 -8.34
C ARG A 310 -5.16 -13.49 -7.21
N GLY A 311 -4.16 -12.66 -7.56
CA GLY A 311 -3.52 -11.75 -6.65
C GLY A 311 -2.17 -11.25 -7.14
N PHE A 312 -1.68 -10.23 -6.45
CA PHE A 312 -0.33 -9.70 -6.63
C PHE A 312 0.19 -9.10 -5.32
N GLY A 313 1.49 -8.93 -5.20
CA GLY A 313 2.03 -8.33 -3.99
C GLY A 313 3.52 -8.02 -4.08
N LEU A 314 3.95 -7.09 -3.25
CA LEU A 314 5.36 -6.77 -3.02
C LEU A 314 5.85 -7.58 -1.82
N LEU A 315 6.86 -8.41 -2.05
CA LEU A 315 7.35 -9.37 -1.07
C LEU A 315 8.81 -9.14 -0.73
N GLN A 316 9.14 -9.32 0.55
CA GLN A 316 10.50 -9.42 1.07
C GLN A 316 10.77 -10.91 1.32
N ARG A 317 11.40 -11.59 0.37
CA ARG A 317 11.68 -13.04 0.46
C ARG A 317 12.93 -13.32 1.26
N ASP A 318 13.94 -12.47 1.10
CA ASP A 318 15.15 -12.58 1.89
C ASP A 318 14.89 -12.11 3.33
N ARG A 319 15.18 -13.01 4.27
CA ARG A 319 14.98 -12.80 5.71
C ARG A 319 16.28 -12.96 6.49
N ASN A 320 17.40 -13.12 5.80
CA ASN A 320 18.69 -13.27 6.46
C ASN A 320 19.25 -11.88 6.83
N PHE A 321 19.42 -11.64 8.13
CA PHE A 321 20.03 -10.40 8.62
C PHE A 321 21.40 -10.13 7.99
N ASP A 322 22.20 -11.19 7.73
CA ASP A 322 23.55 -11.05 7.17
C ASP A 322 23.57 -10.41 5.77
N HIS A 323 22.45 -10.47 5.05
CA HIS A 323 22.33 -9.85 3.74
C HIS A 323 22.03 -8.35 3.82
N TYR A 324 21.56 -7.84 4.98
CA TYR A 324 21.24 -6.42 5.17
C TYR A 324 22.24 -5.72 6.09
N GLN A 325 22.68 -6.36 7.18
CA GLN A 325 23.59 -5.79 8.18
C GLN A 325 23.11 -4.47 8.81
N ASP A 326 21.80 -4.23 8.82
CA ASP A 326 21.19 -2.99 9.28
C ASP A 326 20.46 -3.18 10.61
N LEU A 327 21.01 -2.62 11.69
CA LEU A 327 20.45 -2.68 13.04
C LEU A 327 19.40 -1.58 13.31
N GLU A 328 19.29 -0.58 12.43
CA GLU A 328 18.34 0.52 12.59
C GLU A 328 17.07 0.26 11.78
N ALA A 329 17.20 0.07 10.48
CA ALA A 329 16.08 -0.14 9.57
C ALA A 329 15.53 -1.57 9.59
N ASN A 330 16.38 -2.58 9.99
CA ASN A 330 15.99 -3.99 10.12
C ASN A 330 15.18 -4.54 8.93
N TYR A 331 15.66 -4.32 7.72
CA TYR A 331 14.95 -4.66 6.46
C TYR A 331 14.47 -6.11 6.41
N HIS A 332 15.22 -7.07 6.98
CA HIS A 332 14.83 -8.49 7.05
C HIS A 332 13.52 -8.73 7.81
N ALA A 333 13.07 -7.79 8.67
CA ALA A 333 11.84 -7.88 9.46
C ALA A 333 10.66 -7.10 8.86
N ARG A 334 10.80 -6.52 7.66
CA ARG A 334 9.72 -5.80 7.00
C ARG A 334 8.73 -6.77 6.35
N PRO A 335 7.40 -6.51 6.44
CA PRO A 335 6.40 -7.48 6.02
C PRO A 335 6.26 -7.57 4.50
N ASN A 336 5.78 -8.71 4.02
CA ASN A 336 5.18 -8.85 2.71
C ASN A 336 3.79 -8.21 2.72
N VAL A 337 3.34 -7.69 1.57
CA VAL A 337 1.93 -7.36 1.36
C VAL A 337 1.41 -8.01 0.09
N TRP A 338 0.35 -8.80 0.24
CA TRP A 338 -0.34 -9.47 -0.84
C TRP A 338 -1.74 -8.91 -1.00
N VAL A 339 -2.10 -8.54 -2.22
CA VAL A 339 -3.45 -8.14 -2.63
C VAL A 339 -4.17 -9.37 -3.17
N GLU A 340 -5.29 -9.72 -2.54
CA GLU A 340 -6.21 -10.75 -2.99
C GLU A 340 -7.51 -10.09 -3.46
N PRO A 341 -7.79 -10.02 -4.77
CA PRO A 341 -9.05 -9.53 -5.29
C PRO A 341 -10.25 -10.32 -4.77
N VAL A 342 -11.34 -9.64 -4.47
CA VAL A 342 -12.63 -10.27 -4.13
C VAL A 342 -13.58 -10.07 -5.31
N GLY A 343 -14.16 -11.16 -5.80
CA GLY A 343 -14.97 -11.12 -7.03
C GLY A 343 -14.14 -11.03 -8.30
N ASN A 344 -14.77 -10.57 -9.37
CA ASN A 344 -14.17 -10.48 -10.70
C ASN A 344 -13.67 -9.05 -10.95
N TRP A 345 -12.36 -8.89 -11.14
CA TRP A 345 -11.75 -7.61 -11.49
C TRP A 345 -11.68 -7.36 -13.00
N GLY A 346 -12.07 -8.36 -13.81
CA GLY A 346 -12.14 -8.27 -15.27
C GLY A 346 -10.79 -8.27 -15.95
N VAL A 347 -10.77 -7.73 -17.17
CA VAL A 347 -9.55 -7.55 -17.98
C VAL A 347 -8.81 -6.31 -17.50
N GLY A 348 -7.47 -6.40 -17.45
CA GLY A 348 -6.62 -5.31 -17.03
C GLY A 348 -5.14 -5.70 -17.00
N ALA A 349 -4.38 -5.05 -16.16
CA ALA A 349 -2.96 -5.37 -15.98
C ALA A 349 -2.51 -5.04 -14.54
N VAL A 350 -1.65 -5.86 -13.98
CA VAL A 350 -0.80 -5.43 -12.86
C VAL A 350 0.29 -4.53 -13.43
N ARG A 351 0.38 -3.30 -12.92
CA ARG A 351 1.42 -2.35 -13.33
C ARG A 351 2.46 -2.24 -12.22
N LEU A 352 3.73 -2.28 -12.59
CA LEU A 352 4.87 -2.01 -11.73
C LEU A 352 5.56 -0.74 -12.23
N VAL A 353 5.77 0.21 -11.33
CA VAL A 353 6.54 1.44 -11.57
C VAL A 353 7.79 1.38 -10.71
N GLU A 354 8.96 1.58 -11.34
CA GLU A 354 10.27 1.66 -10.69
C GLU A 354 10.86 3.05 -11.02
N ILE A 355 11.05 3.87 -9.98
CA ILE A 355 11.53 5.25 -10.09
C ILE A 355 13.00 5.29 -9.64
N PRO A 356 13.90 6.01 -10.33
CA PRO A 356 15.26 6.21 -9.83
C PRO A 356 15.28 6.85 -8.45
N THR A 357 16.08 6.31 -7.53
CA THR A 357 16.33 6.94 -6.24
C THR A 357 17.84 6.99 -5.93
N PRO A 358 18.35 8.09 -5.39
CA PRO A 358 19.75 8.19 -4.99
C PRO A 358 20.04 7.50 -3.66
N ASP A 359 19.03 7.23 -2.85
CA ASP A 359 19.14 6.68 -1.49
C ASP A 359 17.85 5.96 -1.06
N GLU A 360 17.83 5.49 0.18
CA GLU A 360 16.74 4.73 0.79
C GLU A 360 15.60 5.58 1.37
N THR A 361 15.68 6.91 1.30
CA THR A 361 14.74 7.79 1.99
C THR A 361 13.40 7.95 1.28
N SER A 362 13.33 7.55 0.00
CA SER A 362 12.15 7.72 -0.83
C SER A 362 11.59 6.38 -1.30
N ASP A 363 10.29 6.19 -1.12
CA ASP A 363 9.58 5.09 -1.77
C ASP A 363 9.64 5.26 -3.29
N ASN A 364 10.28 4.33 -3.98
CA ASN A 364 10.53 4.41 -5.42
C ASN A 364 9.85 3.28 -6.23
N ILE A 365 9.09 2.43 -5.57
CA ILE A 365 8.38 1.29 -6.17
C ILE A 365 6.88 1.45 -5.95
N VAL A 366 6.10 1.32 -7.02
CA VAL A 366 4.64 1.30 -6.93
C VAL A 366 4.09 0.12 -7.75
N ALA A 367 3.20 -0.68 -7.15
CA ALA A 367 2.51 -1.77 -7.84
C ALA A 367 1.00 -1.65 -7.63
N PHE A 368 0.20 -1.80 -8.71
CA PHE A 368 -1.25 -1.65 -8.66
C PHE A 368 -1.93 -2.36 -9.84
N TRP A 369 -3.23 -2.64 -9.71
CA TRP A 369 -4.04 -3.14 -10.80
C TRP A 369 -4.65 -1.99 -11.59
N VAL A 370 -4.53 -2.04 -12.92
CA VAL A 370 -5.17 -1.10 -13.86
C VAL A 370 -6.29 -1.83 -14.60
N PRO A 371 -7.57 -1.52 -14.35
CA PRO A 371 -8.65 -2.08 -15.14
C PRO A 371 -8.60 -1.57 -16.58
N ALA A 372 -8.95 -2.44 -17.56
CA ALA A 372 -8.96 -2.07 -18.97
C ALA A 372 -10.07 -1.05 -19.31
N ASN A 373 -11.17 -1.08 -18.56
CA ASN A 373 -12.27 -0.16 -18.74
C ASN A 373 -12.07 1.10 -17.89
N PRO A 374 -12.36 2.30 -18.42
CA PRO A 374 -12.32 3.54 -17.63
C PRO A 374 -13.38 3.55 -16.53
N LEU A 375 -13.22 4.43 -15.56
CA LEU A 375 -14.25 4.67 -14.54
C LEU A 375 -15.57 5.12 -15.19
N PRO A 376 -16.73 4.56 -14.76
CA PRO A 376 -18.04 4.98 -15.27
C PRO A 376 -18.32 6.44 -14.92
N ALA A 377 -19.06 7.14 -15.79
CA ALA A 377 -19.33 8.57 -15.63
C ALA A 377 -20.37 8.88 -14.53
N ASN A 378 -21.40 8.04 -14.38
CA ASN A 378 -22.58 8.35 -13.58
C ASN A 378 -22.90 7.31 -12.51
N GLU A 379 -22.07 6.27 -12.42
CA GLU A 379 -22.25 5.14 -11.50
C GLU A 379 -21.01 4.97 -10.63
N ALA A 380 -21.17 4.31 -9.49
CA ALA A 380 -20.05 3.93 -8.67
C ALA A 380 -19.21 2.85 -9.37
N PHE A 381 -17.91 3.00 -9.36
CA PHE A 381 -16.98 1.91 -9.62
C PHE A 381 -16.66 1.22 -8.30
N GLU A 382 -17.24 0.04 -8.09
CA GLU A 382 -17.09 -0.72 -6.86
C GLU A 382 -16.04 -1.81 -7.02
N PHE A 383 -15.20 -1.98 -5.99
CA PHE A 383 -14.25 -3.08 -5.91
C PHE A 383 -14.00 -3.46 -4.45
N GLU A 384 -13.60 -4.71 -4.26
CA GLU A 384 -13.25 -5.25 -2.95
C GLU A 384 -11.98 -6.10 -3.07
N TYR A 385 -11.15 -6.06 -2.03
CA TYR A 385 -9.93 -6.86 -1.94
C TYR A 385 -9.54 -7.09 -0.48
N ARG A 386 -8.67 -8.07 -0.27
CA ARG A 386 -7.99 -8.30 1.00
C ARG A 386 -6.52 -7.97 0.85
N LEU A 387 -5.97 -7.31 1.84
CA LEU A 387 -4.53 -7.13 2.02
C LEU A 387 -4.06 -8.04 3.13
N HIS A 388 -2.99 -8.77 2.85
CA HIS A 388 -2.38 -9.70 3.78
C HIS A 388 -0.97 -9.21 4.12
N TRP A 389 -0.76 -8.74 5.37
CA TRP A 389 0.56 -8.42 5.90
C TRP A 389 1.12 -9.62 6.65
N SER A 390 2.27 -10.15 6.23
CA SER A 390 2.90 -11.32 6.84
C SER A 390 4.42 -11.30 6.72
N LEU A 391 5.13 -11.87 7.69
CA LEU A 391 6.56 -12.17 7.56
C LEU A 391 6.79 -13.47 6.78
N GLU A 392 5.85 -14.39 6.84
CA GLU A 392 5.92 -15.61 6.08
C GLU A 392 5.45 -15.37 4.64
N ALA A 393 6.06 -16.05 3.71
CA ALA A 393 5.60 -16.03 2.34
C ALA A 393 4.33 -16.88 2.21
N GLY A 394 3.21 -16.39 2.78
CA GLY A 394 1.94 -17.13 2.83
C GLY A 394 1.39 -17.50 1.47
N LYS A 395 1.67 -16.69 0.46
CA LYS A 395 1.29 -16.98 -0.94
C LYS A 395 2.55 -17.32 -1.72
N ARG A 396 2.82 -18.60 -1.91
CA ARG A 396 3.94 -19.13 -2.70
C ARG A 396 3.43 -20.10 -3.76
N PRO A 397 4.12 -20.19 -4.90
CA PRO A 397 3.88 -21.27 -5.85
C PRO A 397 4.07 -22.63 -5.16
N PRO A 398 3.13 -23.56 -5.34
CA PRO A 398 3.16 -24.83 -4.60
C PRO A 398 4.31 -25.75 -4.99
N ALA A 399 4.90 -25.58 -6.18
CA ALA A 399 5.96 -26.43 -6.68
C ALA A 399 7.36 -25.87 -6.41
N GLY A 400 7.65 -24.69 -6.90
CA GLY A 400 8.96 -24.05 -6.68
C GLY A 400 8.91 -22.56 -7.01
N PHE A 401 9.83 -21.80 -6.45
CA PHE A 401 9.91 -20.35 -6.57
C PHE A 401 11.37 -19.88 -6.66
N VAL A 402 11.56 -18.62 -7.08
CA VAL A 402 12.86 -17.98 -7.19
C VAL A 402 13.34 -17.58 -5.80
N ALA A 403 14.48 -18.07 -5.40
CA ALA A 403 15.13 -17.73 -4.13
C ALA A 403 16.07 -16.53 -4.29
N ALA A 404 16.74 -16.42 -5.44
CA ALA A 404 17.76 -15.40 -5.66
C ALA A 404 17.95 -15.07 -7.14
N THR A 405 18.31 -13.83 -7.43
CA THR A 405 18.69 -13.34 -8.76
C THR A 405 20.00 -12.57 -8.66
N ARG A 406 21.05 -13.05 -9.35
CA ARG A 406 22.33 -12.34 -9.39
C ARG A 406 22.78 -12.13 -10.82
N LEU A 407 23.52 -11.07 -11.05
CA LEU A 407 24.09 -10.77 -12.35
C LEU A 407 25.53 -10.28 -12.20
N SER A 408 26.34 -10.55 -13.23
CA SER A 408 27.73 -10.12 -13.30
C SER A 408 28.18 -9.97 -14.73
N ASP A 409 29.25 -9.22 -14.94
CA ASP A 409 29.93 -9.22 -16.22
C ASP A 409 30.67 -10.55 -16.44
N VAL A 410 30.77 -10.98 -17.69
CA VAL A 410 31.52 -12.18 -18.04
C VAL A 410 33.01 -11.83 -18.20
N GLN A 411 33.88 -12.43 -17.35
CA GLN A 411 35.32 -12.19 -17.44
C GLN A 411 35.84 -12.51 -18.85
N LYS A 412 36.68 -11.62 -19.38
CA LYS A 412 37.33 -11.75 -20.70
C LYS A 412 36.40 -11.75 -21.89
N GLN A 413 35.09 -11.44 -21.70
CA GLN A 413 34.10 -11.30 -22.76
C GLN A 413 33.31 -10.03 -22.55
N PRO A 414 33.87 -8.84 -22.85
CA PRO A 414 33.21 -7.57 -22.66
C PRO A 414 31.87 -7.53 -23.43
N GLY A 415 30.87 -6.94 -22.81
CA GLY A 415 29.53 -6.81 -23.39
C GLY A 415 28.62 -8.00 -23.17
N LEU A 416 29.07 -9.05 -22.46
CA LEU A 416 28.18 -10.13 -22.00
C LEU A 416 27.82 -9.95 -20.54
N THR A 417 26.54 -10.08 -20.23
CA THR A 417 26.03 -10.13 -18.85
C THR A 417 25.61 -11.56 -18.52
N ARG A 418 26.11 -12.09 -17.41
CA ARG A 418 25.74 -13.39 -16.86
C ARG A 418 24.67 -13.22 -15.82
N PHE A 419 23.63 -14.05 -15.92
CA PHE A 419 22.56 -14.17 -14.96
C PHE A 419 22.68 -15.52 -14.22
N LEU A 420 22.37 -15.47 -12.92
CA LEU A 420 22.21 -16.62 -12.05
C LEU A 420 20.84 -16.50 -11.39
N VAL A 421 19.98 -17.47 -11.65
CA VAL A 421 18.65 -17.54 -11.07
C VAL A 421 18.55 -18.80 -10.23
N GLU A 422 18.35 -18.64 -8.93
CA GLU A 422 18.21 -19.77 -8.02
C GLU A 422 16.74 -20.05 -7.75
N PHE A 423 16.39 -21.34 -7.88
CA PHE A 423 15.05 -21.85 -7.62
C PHE A 423 15.08 -22.78 -6.43
N GLU A 424 14.09 -22.66 -5.55
CA GLU A 424 13.90 -23.55 -4.40
C GLU A 424 12.42 -23.96 -4.27
N GLY A 425 12.14 -24.90 -3.38
CA GLY A 425 10.78 -25.34 -3.06
C GLY A 425 10.73 -26.82 -2.68
N PRO A 426 9.64 -27.26 -2.02
CA PRO A 426 9.53 -28.62 -1.49
C PRO A 426 9.71 -29.72 -2.54
N TYR A 427 9.28 -29.45 -3.77
CA TYR A 427 9.42 -30.40 -4.87
C TYR A 427 10.86 -30.50 -5.38
N LEU A 428 11.64 -29.42 -5.31
CA LEU A 428 13.00 -29.34 -5.83
C LEU A 428 14.03 -29.85 -4.79
N SER A 429 13.83 -29.57 -3.50
CA SER A 429 14.76 -29.91 -2.43
C SER A 429 14.83 -31.41 -2.14
N SER A 430 13.74 -32.14 -2.31
CA SER A 430 13.66 -33.58 -2.00
C SER A 430 14.32 -34.50 -3.04
N ARG A 431 14.87 -33.95 -4.14
CA ARG A 431 15.31 -34.76 -5.28
C ARG A 431 16.83 -34.86 -5.38
N GLN A 432 17.30 -36.08 -5.60
CA GLN A 432 18.60 -36.33 -6.23
C GLN A 432 18.64 -35.61 -7.59
N VAL A 433 19.86 -35.28 -8.07
CA VAL A 433 20.00 -34.63 -9.39
C VAL A 433 19.17 -35.39 -10.43
N ASP A 434 18.11 -34.78 -10.91
CA ASP A 434 17.25 -35.34 -11.93
C ASP A 434 17.58 -34.69 -13.29
N ALA A 435 18.30 -35.40 -14.13
CA ALA A 435 18.73 -34.94 -15.45
C ALA A 435 17.57 -34.61 -16.40
N THR A 436 16.33 -34.92 -16.02
CA THR A 436 15.14 -34.60 -16.83
C THR A 436 14.52 -33.23 -16.48
N ILE A 437 15.05 -32.52 -15.47
CA ILE A 437 14.69 -31.14 -15.18
C ILE A 437 15.50 -30.23 -16.09
N GLU A 438 14.83 -29.32 -16.79
CA GLU A 438 15.47 -28.41 -17.70
C GLU A 438 15.03 -26.95 -17.44
N PRO A 439 15.93 -25.96 -17.65
CA PRO A 439 15.58 -24.56 -17.64
C PRO A 439 14.96 -24.17 -18.98
N VAL A 440 13.83 -23.50 -18.96
CA VAL A 440 13.22 -22.89 -20.15
C VAL A 440 13.50 -21.39 -20.09
N LEU A 441 14.36 -20.92 -20.98
CA LEU A 441 14.78 -19.52 -21.07
C LEU A 441 14.18 -18.87 -22.33
N THR A 442 13.63 -17.68 -22.16
CA THR A 442 13.18 -16.80 -23.25
C THR A 442 13.91 -15.46 -23.11
N VAL A 443 14.46 -14.98 -24.22
CA VAL A 443 15.09 -13.67 -24.33
C VAL A 443 14.30 -12.85 -25.33
N GLY A 444 13.86 -11.65 -24.93
CA GLY A 444 13.12 -10.72 -25.80
C GLY A 444 13.99 -10.08 -26.87
N GLU A 445 13.38 -9.24 -27.70
CA GLU A 445 14.08 -8.46 -28.71
C GLU A 445 15.13 -7.54 -28.08
N GLY A 446 16.25 -7.32 -28.77
CA GLY A 446 17.35 -6.47 -28.31
C GLY A 446 18.54 -7.25 -27.73
N ALA A 447 18.43 -8.58 -27.56
CA ALA A 447 19.54 -9.41 -27.11
C ALA A 447 19.37 -10.87 -27.53
N ALA A 448 20.44 -11.65 -27.40
CA ALA A 448 20.43 -13.08 -27.62
C ALA A 448 21.14 -13.82 -26.46
N VAL A 449 20.62 -15.02 -26.13
CA VAL A 449 21.35 -15.93 -25.23
C VAL A 449 22.56 -16.50 -25.97
N VAL A 450 23.65 -16.72 -25.21
CA VAL A 450 24.79 -17.51 -25.67
C VAL A 450 24.51 -18.96 -25.29
N PRO A 451 24.09 -19.83 -26.24
CA PRO A 451 23.43 -21.12 -25.93
C PRO A 451 24.27 -22.06 -25.04
N GLU A 452 25.58 -22.11 -25.24
CA GLU A 452 26.51 -22.95 -24.49
C GLU A 452 26.71 -22.53 -23.01
N THR A 453 26.17 -21.35 -22.65
CA THR A 453 26.22 -20.83 -21.28
C THR A 453 25.01 -21.21 -20.44
N LEU A 454 23.92 -21.69 -21.09
CA LEU A 454 22.71 -22.12 -20.34
C LEU A 454 22.98 -23.46 -19.66
N THR A 455 23.07 -23.42 -18.37
CA THR A 455 23.29 -24.60 -17.52
C THR A 455 22.30 -24.62 -16.36
N LEU A 456 22.02 -25.83 -15.87
CA LEU A 456 21.24 -26.03 -14.64
C LEU A 456 22.03 -26.93 -13.71
N GLN A 457 22.25 -26.48 -12.50
CA GLN A 457 23.02 -27.20 -11.48
C GLN A 457 22.28 -27.20 -10.15
N LYS A 458 22.25 -28.37 -9.48
CA LYS A 458 21.82 -28.43 -8.08
C LYS A 458 22.93 -27.92 -7.18
N ASN A 459 22.61 -26.99 -6.30
CA ASN A 459 23.54 -26.46 -5.32
C ASN A 459 23.57 -27.38 -4.09
N PRO A 460 24.65 -28.05 -3.78
CA PRO A 460 24.72 -28.99 -2.67
C PRO A 460 24.73 -28.33 -1.28
N ASN A 461 24.96 -27.00 -1.21
CA ASN A 461 25.07 -26.29 0.06
C ASN A 461 23.71 -25.85 0.65
N ASN A 462 22.74 -25.56 -0.21
CA ASN A 462 21.43 -25.07 0.20
C ASN A 462 20.27 -25.73 -0.56
N GLU A 463 20.57 -26.79 -1.35
CA GLU A 463 19.61 -27.58 -2.12
C GLU A 463 18.82 -26.82 -3.20
N THR A 464 19.19 -25.56 -3.51
CA THR A 464 18.59 -24.81 -4.62
C THR A 464 19.01 -25.39 -5.98
N TRP A 465 18.27 -25.01 -7.02
CA TRP A 465 18.63 -25.28 -8.41
C TRP A 465 19.00 -23.97 -9.10
N ARG A 466 20.25 -23.86 -9.56
CA ARG A 466 20.80 -22.67 -10.19
C ARG A 466 20.77 -22.80 -11.70
N ALA A 467 19.95 -22.00 -12.35
CA ALA A 467 20.07 -21.74 -13.79
C ALA A 467 21.08 -20.62 -14.02
N THR A 468 22.07 -20.87 -14.89
CA THR A 468 23.08 -19.88 -15.27
C THR A 468 23.05 -19.71 -16.77
N PHE A 469 23.06 -18.46 -17.25
CA PHE A 469 23.13 -18.14 -18.67
C PHE A 469 23.76 -16.76 -18.91
N ALA A 470 24.35 -16.56 -20.08
CA ALA A 470 24.86 -15.27 -20.51
C ALA A 470 24.06 -14.71 -21.68
N VAL A 471 23.85 -13.40 -21.67
CA VAL A 471 23.10 -12.65 -22.67
C VAL A 471 23.98 -11.63 -23.33
N LYS A 472 23.94 -11.56 -24.64
CA LYS A 472 24.63 -10.58 -25.48
C LYS A 472 23.65 -9.56 -26.02
N PRO A 473 23.79 -8.27 -25.70
CA PRO A 473 22.93 -7.23 -26.26
C PRO A 473 23.23 -7.03 -27.77
N ASP A 474 22.25 -6.57 -28.52
CA ASP A 474 22.40 -6.23 -29.94
C ASP A 474 23.03 -4.86 -30.20
N GLY A 475 23.37 -4.12 -29.14
CA GLY A 475 23.94 -2.77 -29.22
C GLY A 475 22.94 -1.64 -29.32
N THR A 476 21.63 -1.90 -29.33
CA THR A 476 20.59 -0.86 -29.39
C THR A 476 20.38 -0.14 -28.07
N GLY A 477 20.83 -0.71 -26.94
CA GLY A 477 20.61 -0.18 -25.58
C GLY A 477 19.15 -0.24 -25.12
N ARG A 478 18.27 -0.96 -25.84
CA ARG A 478 16.86 -1.14 -25.44
C ARG A 478 16.77 -2.12 -24.27
N PRO A 479 15.85 -1.88 -23.30
CA PRO A 479 15.55 -2.87 -22.27
C PRO A 479 15.06 -4.19 -22.88
N VAL A 480 15.51 -5.30 -22.32
CA VAL A 480 15.22 -6.66 -22.81
C VAL A 480 14.49 -7.44 -21.72
N GLU A 481 13.32 -7.99 -22.07
CA GLU A 481 12.59 -8.89 -21.20
C GLU A 481 13.22 -10.29 -21.22
N LEU A 482 13.58 -10.80 -20.07
CA LEU A 482 14.11 -12.15 -19.86
C LEU A 482 13.09 -12.95 -19.04
N ARG A 483 12.89 -14.23 -19.40
CA ARG A 483 12.04 -15.15 -18.64
C ARG A 483 12.70 -16.50 -18.47
N CYS A 484 12.64 -17.06 -17.27
CA CYS A 484 13.16 -18.38 -16.96
C CYS A 484 12.26 -19.13 -15.99
N PHE A 485 12.08 -20.43 -16.21
CA PHE A 485 11.43 -21.33 -15.26
C PHE A 485 11.98 -22.74 -15.43
N LEU A 486 11.77 -23.59 -14.43
CA LEU A 486 12.14 -25.00 -14.52
C LEU A 486 10.92 -25.85 -14.91
N ARG A 487 11.15 -26.84 -15.77
CA ARG A 487 10.14 -27.82 -16.15
C ARG A 487 10.71 -29.25 -16.14
N LYS A 488 9.79 -30.20 -16.05
CA LYS A 488 9.98 -31.60 -16.37
C LYS A 488 8.79 -32.02 -17.19
N GLU A 489 9.00 -32.20 -18.49
CA GLU A 489 7.90 -32.44 -19.42
C GLU A 489 6.86 -33.44 -18.90
N PRO A 490 5.54 -33.13 -18.99
CA PRO A 490 4.95 -31.88 -19.49
C PRO A 490 4.73 -30.80 -18.40
N HIS A 491 5.33 -30.93 -17.21
CA HIS A 491 4.98 -30.15 -16.02
C HIS A 491 5.92 -28.98 -15.78
N VAL A 492 5.34 -27.80 -15.56
CA VAL A 492 6.05 -26.62 -15.03
C VAL A 492 6.30 -26.81 -13.52
N LEU A 493 7.53 -26.68 -13.09
CA LEU A 493 7.98 -26.98 -11.73
C LEU A 493 8.16 -25.76 -10.86
N THR A 494 8.21 -24.55 -11.45
CA THR A 494 8.47 -23.32 -10.71
C THR A 494 7.57 -22.19 -11.22
N GLU A 495 7.52 -21.11 -10.46
CA GLU A 495 7.08 -19.83 -11.02
C GLU A 495 7.98 -19.40 -12.19
N THR A 496 7.48 -18.47 -12.98
CA THR A 496 8.27 -17.85 -14.05
C THR A 496 9.02 -16.64 -13.48
N TRP A 497 10.35 -16.71 -13.42
CA TRP A 497 11.20 -15.55 -13.24
C TRP A 497 11.10 -14.66 -14.48
N SER A 498 10.87 -13.36 -14.28
CA SER A 498 10.74 -12.35 -15.33
C SER A 498 11.62 -11.17 -14.94
N TYR A 499 12.47 -10.69 -15.84
CA TYR A 499 13.43 -9.64 -15.52
C TYR A 499 13.56 -8.65 -16.69
N LEU A 500 13.45 -7.37 -16.42
CA LEU A 500 13.68 -6.34 -17.44
C LEU A 500 15.12 -5.84 -17.30
N TRP A 501 15.96 -6.36 -18.17
CA TRP A 501 17.38 -6.04 -18.19
C TRP A 501 17.66 -4.84 -19.10
N SER A 502 18.44 -3.87 -18.61
CA SER A 502 19.04 -2.80 -19.44
C SER A 502 20.52 -3.11 -19.61
N PRO A 503 20.96 -3.31 -20.88
CA PRO A 503 22.36 -3.58 -21.21
C PRO A 503 23.31 -2.47 -20.78
#